data_7003069f28aaf04b87fe26deaea70da0
#
_entry.id   7003069f28aaf04b87fe26deaea70da0
#
_cell.length_a   1.000
_cell.length_b   1.000
_cell.length_c   1.000
_cell.angle_alpha   90.00
_cell.angle_beta   90.00
_cell.angle_gamma   90.00
#
_symmetry.space_group_name_H-M   'P 1'
#
loop_
_entity.id
_entity.type
_entity.pdbx_description
1 polymer ?
#
loop_
_entity_poly.entity_id
_entity_poly.type
_entity_poly.pdbx_seq_one_letter_code
_entity_poly.pdbx_strand_id
1 'polypeptide(L)'
;MNPLLTLILLASLCAGCVHTYTAKSISRSGVLRTNATALVSLPEDGRFENIVYPGSGRKTALAVSKAFAKQLRTVDVTPQAGALSQHLEQARAGRFDYLIVPTVVHWEDRATEWSGRPDRIEIEIRAVDVPSEKTLSLGSVAGKSKWATFGGDVPEDLLDLPLGMYIDWLFAPDGTPLPQPRAEPEQTMTRPTGKGR
;
A
#
# COMPACT_ATOMS: atom_id res chain seq x y z
N MET A 1 12.66 -36.18 28.68
CA MET A 1 12.41 -35.22 27.62
C MET A 1 13.32 -34.05 27.88
N ASN A 2 14.22 -33.74 26.96
CA ASN A 2 15.31 -32.80 27.20
C ASN A 2 14.77 -31.34 27.15
N PRO A 3 14.87 -30.55 28.26
CA PRO A 3 14.24 -29.20 28.30
C PRO A 3 14.78 -28.28 27.20
N LEU A 4 16.00 -28.52 26.71
CA LEU A 4 16.57 -27.79 25.61
C LEU A 4 15.83 -28.02 24.29
N LEU A 5 15.38 -29.25 24.03
CA LEU A 5 14.63 -29.61 22.83
C LEU A 5 13.22 -28.98 22.84
N THR A 6 12.61 -28.88 24.00
CA THR A 6 11.29 -28.27 24.19
C THR A 6 11.36 -26.74 23.97
N LEU A 7 12.46 -26.10 24.41
CA LEU A 7 12.68 -24.67 24.23
C LEU A 7 12.93 -24.30 22.76
N ILE A 8 13.66 -25.15 22.01
CA ILE A 8 13.90 -24.97 20.57
C ILE A 8 12.61 -25.16 19.77
N LEU A 9 11.77 -26.11 20.15
CA LEU A 9 10.47 -26.33 19.50
C LEU A 9 9.50 -25.17 19.74
N LEU A 10 9.49 -24.57 20.94
CA LEU A 10 8.67 -23.39 21.24
C LEU A 10 9.12 -22.14 20.49
N ALA A 11 10.45 -21.95 20.30
CA ALA A 11 11.00 -20.81 19.58
C ALA A 11 10.69 -20.85 18.08
N SER A 12 10.52 -22.06 17.50
CA SER A 12 10.19 -22.22 16.07
C SER A 12 8.73 -21.90 15.74
N LEU A 13 7.83 -21.87 16.72
CA LEU A 13 6.41 -21.56 16.54
C LEU A 13 6.11 -20.06 16.43
N CYS A 14 7.04 -19.18 16.81
CA CYS A 14 6.85 -17.74 16.76
C CYS A 14 7.19 -17.09 15.41
N ALA A 15 7.77 -17.82 14.46
CA ALA A 15 8.24 -17.26 13.17
C ALA A 15 7.11 -16.96 12.15
N GLY A 16 5.85 -17.28 12.44
CA GLY A 16 4.71 -17.15 11.52
C GLY A 16 3.81 -15.94 11.70
N CYS A 17 4.08 -15.07 12.68
CA CYS A 17 3.11 -14.05 13.13
C CYS A 17 3.46 -12.61 12.69
N VAL A 18 3.98 -12.39 11.48
CA VAL A 18 4.39 -11.05 11.05
C VAL A 18 3.78 -10.71 9.69
N HIS A 19 3.25 -9.48 9.55
CA HIS A 19 2.89 -8.94 8.24
C HIS A 19 4.13 -8.84 7.37
N THR A 20 4.00 -9.15 6.09
CA THR A 20 5.06 -8.97 5.13
C THR A 20 4.70 -7.92 4.11
N TYR A 21 5.65 -7.04 3.81
CA TYR A 21 5.46 -5.95 2.89
C TYR A 21 6.59 -5.94 1.86
N THR A 22 6.29 -5.47 0.65
CA THR A 22 7.30 -5.24 -0.38
C THR A 22 7.02 -3.94 -1.10
N ALA A 23 8.09 -3.26 -1.52
CA ALA A 23 8.03 -2.13 -2.44
C ALA A 23 9.05 -2.37 -3.55
N LYS A 24 8.66 -2.16 -4.80
CA LYS A 24 9.51 -2.36 -5.98
C LYS A 24 9.44 -1.13 -6.87
N SER A 25 10.59 -0.65 -7.32
CA SER A 25 10.68 0.33 -8.42
C SER A 25 10.92 -0.43 -9.73
N ILE A 26 10.06 -0.19 -10.71
CA ILE A 26 10.21 -0.71 -12.08
C ILE A 26 11.00 0.31 -12.91
N SER A 27 10.65 1.61 -12.77
CA SER A 27 11.38 2.70 -13.37
C SER A 27 11.22 3.97 -12.55
N ARG A 28 12.26 4.81 -12.54
CA ARG A 28 12.23 6.16 -12.00
C ARG A 28 13.12 7.05 -12.86
N SER A 29 12.55 8.10 -13.44
CA SER A 29 13.24 9.04 -14.34
C SER A 29 13.38 10.46 -13.75
N GLY A 30 12.97 10.65 -12.48
CA GLY A 30 13.07 11.94 -11.80
C GLY A 30 12.55 11.90 -10.38
N VAL A 31 12.73 13.01 -9.68
CA VAL A 31 12.25 13.28 -8.32
C VAL A 31 10.96 14.07 -8.40
N LEU A 32 9.95 13.68 -7.65
CA LEU A 32 8.73 14.48 -7.54
C LEU A 32 8.99 15.73 -6.68
N ARG A 33 8.37 16.84 -7.05
CA ARG A 33 8.49 18.11 -6.32
C ARG A 33 7.47 18.17 -5.19
N THR A 34 7.91 18.54 -4.02
CA THR A 34 7.02 18.90 -2.92
C THR A 34 6.23 20.17 -3.28
N ASN A 35 5.11 20.42 -2.60
CA ASN A 35 4.22 21.57 -2.87
C ASN A 35 3.57 21.60 -4.27
N ALA A 36 3.73 20.56 -5.07
CA ALA A 36 2.99 20.37 -6.31
C ALA A 36 1.56 19.89 -6.04
N THR A 37 0.78 19.75 -7.10
CA THR A 37 -0.60 19.27 -7.06
C THR A 37 -0.71 17.95 -7.82
N ALA A 38 -1.59 17.05 -7.38
CA ALA A 38 -1.82 15.79 -8.08
C ALA A 38 -3.30 15.43 -8.18
N LEU A 39 -3.64 14.80 -9.30
CA LEU A 39 -4.90 14.09 -9.49
C LEU A 39 -4.62 12.59 -9.40
N VAL A 40 -5.27 11.90 -8.49
CA VAL A 40 -5.22 10.43 -8.38
C VAL A 40 -6.39 9.84 -9.16
N SER A 41 -6.11 9.00 -10.14
CA SER A 41 -7.20 8.31 -10.84
C SER A 41 -7.83 7.22 -9.97
N LEU A 42 -9.15 7.08 -10.06
CA LEU A 42 -9.86 5.96 -9.45
C LEU A 42 -9.56 4.69 -10.26
N PRO A 43 -8.92 3.66 -9.71
CA PRO A 43 -8.74 2.40 -10.41
C PRO A 43 -10.03 1.57 -10.45
N GLU A 44 -10.08 0.61 -11.34
CA GLU A 44 -11.07 -0.45 -11.32
C GLU A 44 -10.95 -1.27 -10.04
N ASP A 45 -12.05 -1.89 -9.62
CA ASP A 45 -12.05 -2.78 -8.46
C ASP A 45 -11.17 -4.01 -8.70
N GLY A 46 -10.45 -4.39 -7.65
CA GLY A 46 -9.57 -5.55 -7.65
C GLY A 46 -10.32 -6.86 -7.82
N ARG A 47 -9.60 -7.83 -8.38
CA ARG A 47 -10.11 -9.19 -8.63
C ARG A 47 -9.11 -10.22 -8.14
N PHE A 48 -9.63 -11.34 -7.67
CA PHE A 48 -8.86 -12.54 -7.43
C PHE A 48 -9.68 -13.74 -7.86
N GLU A 49 -9.13 -14.56 -8.77
CA GLU A 49 -9.88 -15.62 -9.46
C GLU A 49 -11.16 -15.08 -10.12
N ASN A 50 -12.32 -15.58 -9.73
CA ASN A 50 -13.63 -15.14 -10.24
C ASN A 50 -14.33 -14.13 -9.30
N ILE A 51 -13.67 -13.69 -8.23
CA ILE A 51 -14.25 -12.79 -7.24
C ILE A 51 -13.81 -11.36 -7.56
N VAL A 52 -14.79 -10.45 -7.66
CA VAL A 52 -14.57 -9.01 -7.68
C VAL A 52 -14.76 -8.49 -6.26
N TYR A 53 -13.93 -7.57 -5.82
CA TYR A 53 -14.01 -6.95 -4.50
C TYR A 53 -14.56 -5.52 -4.62
N PRO A 54 -15.88 -5.31 -4.55
CA PRO A 54 -16.48 -3.99 -4.77
C PRO A 54 -15.97 -2.95 -3.77
N GLY A 55 -15.61 -1.78 -4.29
CA GLY A 55 -15.09 -0.67 -3.50
C GLY A 55 -13.57 -0.73 -3.24
N SER A 56 -12.86 -1.80 -3.63
CA SER A 56 -11.41 -1.90 -3.47
C SER A 56 -10.66 -0.84 -4.28
N GLY A 57 -11.14 -0.48 -5.46
CA GLY A 57 -10.60 0.62 -6.25
C GLY A 57 -10.68 1.95 -5.51
N ARG A 58 -11.83 2.26 -4.91
CA ARG A 58 -12.01 3.48 -4.11
C ARG A 58 -11.11 3.49 -2.86
N LYS A 59 -11.02 2.38 -2.15
CA LYS A 59 -10.14 2.23 -0.99
C LYS A 59 -8.68 2.46 -1.39
N THR A 60 -8.25 1.88 -2.51
CA THR A 60 -6.90 2.10 -3.08
C THR A 60 -6.66 3.56 -3.42
N ALA A 61 -7.57 4.22 -4.15
CA ALA A 61 -7.41 5.63 -4.51
C ALA A 61 -7.31 6.52 -3.28
N LEU A 62 -8.10 6.27 -2.24
CA LEU A 62 -8.06 7.03 -0.99
C LEU A 62 -6.76 6.80 -0.21
N ALA A 63 -6.27 5.55 -0.13
CA ALA A 63 -4.99 5.25 0.52
C ALA A 63 -3.82 5.96 -0.19
N VAL A 64 -3.78 5.89 -1.52
CA VAL A 64 -2.76 6.57 -2.35
C VAL A 64 -2.86 8.09 -2.18
N SER A 65 -4.06 8.67 -2.27
CA SER A 65 -4.29 10.10 -2.07
C SER A 65 -3.82 10.57 -0.70
N LYS A 66 -4.18 9.86 0.38
CA LYS A 66 -3.74 10.14 1.75
C LYS A 66 -2.21 10.12 1.89
N ALA A 67 -1.56 9.15 1.24
CA ALA A 67 -0.11 9.05 1.31
C ALA A 67 0.59 10.19 0.55
N PHE A 68 0.13 10.56 -0.66
CA PHE A 68 0.66 11.70 -1.42
C PHE A 68 0.36 13.06 -0.75
N ALA A 69 -0.77 13.20 -0.05
CA ALA A 69 -1.13 14.44 0.65
C ALA A 69 -0.16 14.83 1.79
N LYS A 70 0.73 13.93 2.21
CA LYS A 70 1.81 14.24 3.16
C LYS A 70 2.93 15.08 2.52
N GLN A 71 3.10 15.00 1.20
CA GLN A 71 4.19 15.62 0.44
C GLN A 71 3.71 16.72 -0.50
N LEU A 72 2.47 16.63 -0.98
CA LEU A 72 1.90 17.51 -1.97
C LEU A 72 0.93 18.53 -1.33
N ARG A 73 0.80 19.69 -1.99
CA ARG A 73 -0.09 20.77 -1.53
C ARG A 73 -1.57 20.41 -1.65
N THR A 74 -1.95 19.76 -2.74
CA THR A 74 -3.33 19.36 -3.05
C THR A 74 -3.31 18.02 -3.76
N VAL A 75 -4.19 17.14 -3.34
CA VAL A 75 -4.38 15.83 -3.98
C VAL A 75 -5.89 15.58 -4.09
N ASP A 76 -6.37 15.52 -5.32
CA ASP A 76 -7.76 15.20 -5.62
C ASP A 76 -7.86 13.80 -6.22
N VAL A 77 -9.05 13.21 -6.17
CA VAL A 77 -9.33 11.88 -6.74
C VAL A 77 -10.40 12.01 -7.81
N THR A 78 -10.22 11.34 -8.95
CA THR A 78 -11.24 11.34 -10.00
C THR A 78 -12.54 10.67 -9.53
N PRO A 79 -13.71 11.13 -9.95
CA PRO A 79 -14.99 10.58 -9.51
C PRO A 79 -15.27 9.16 -10.03
N GLN A 80 -14.65 8.79 -11.14
CA GLN A 80 -14.91 7.54 -11.84
C GLN A 80 -13.60 6.92 -12.36
N ALA A 81 -13.60 5.60 -12.50
CA ALA A 81 -12.57 4.89 -13.24
C ALA A 81 -12.69 5.22 -14.75
N GLY A 82 -11.57 5.13 -15.46
CA GLY A 82 -11.55 5.46 -16.89
C GLY A 82 -10.19 5.23 -17.54
N ALA A 83 -10.10 5.54 -18.82
CA ALA A 83 -8.87 5.42 -19.57
C ALA A 83 -7.82 6.47 -19.12
N LEU A 84 -6.54 6.11 -19.27
CA LEU A 84 -5.43 7.00 -18.93
C LEU A 84 -5.55 8.36 -19.64
N SER A 85 -5.94 8.37 -20.94
CA SER A 85 -6.13 9.61 -21.72
C SER A 85 -7.18 10.53 -21.10
N GLN A 86 -8.32 9.98 -20.66
CA GLN A 86 -9.38 10.75 -20.00
C GLN A 86 -8.91 11.38 -18.70
N HIS A 87 -8.18 10.62 -17.88
CA HIS A 87 -7.63 11.14 -16.62
C HIS A 87 -6.54 12.19 -16.88
N LEU A 88 -5.76 12.05 -17.96
CA LEU A 88 -4.76 13.03 -18.34
C LEU A 88 -5.42 14.35 -18.79
N GLU A 89 -6.49 14.28 -19.56
CA GLU A 89 -7.29 15.45 -19.94
C GLU A 89 -7.91 16.14 -18.71
N GLN A 90 -8.45 15.38 -17.77
CA GLN A 90 -8.97 15.93 -16.51
C GLN A 90 -7.87 16.59 -15.68
N ALA A 91 -6.68 15.96 -15.60
CA ALA A 91 -5.55 16.53 -14.89
C ALA A 91 -5.07 17.84 -15.52
N ARG A 92 -5.04 17.93 -16.84
CA ARG A 92 -4.70 19.16 -17.57
C ARG A 92 -5.75 20.25 -17.34
N ALA A 93 -7.04 19.92 -17.47
CA ALA A 93 -8.12 20.87 -17.25
C ALA A 93 -8.10 21.42 -15.82
N GLY A 94 -7.79 20.57 -14.84
CA GLY A 94 -7.62 20.93 -13.44
C GLY A 94 -6.29 21.61 -13.10
N ARG A 95 -5.37 21.73 -14.07
CA ARG A 95 -4.01 22.30 -13.89
C ARG A 95 -3.20 21.60 -12.81
N PHE A 96 -3.33 20.29 -12.71
CA PHE A 96 -2.50 19.47 -11.83
C PHE A 96 -1.09 19.30 -12.41
N ASP A 97 -0.10 19.26 -11.53
CA ASP A 97 1.29 18.98 -11.90
C ASP A 97 1.48 17.50 -12.23
N TYR A 98 0.82 16.63 -11.49
CA TYR A 98 0.95 15.18 -11.62
C TYR A 98 -0.40 14.48 -11.78
N LEU A 99 -0.38 13.42 -12.58
CA LEU A 99 -1.42 12.39 -12.59
C LEU A 99 -0.84 11.12 -11.96
N ILE A 100 -1.45 10.68 -10.87
CA ILE A 100 -1.09 9.43 -10.19
C ILE A 100 -2.11 8.38 -10.58
N VAL A 101 -1.62 7.29 -11.17
CA VAL A 101 -2.46 6.20 -11.69
C VAL A 101 -2.18 4.93 -10.90
N PRO A 102 -2.95 4.66 -9.85
CA PRO A 102 -2.90 3.36 -9.17
C PRO A 102 -3.66 2.31 -10.01
N THR A 103 -3.17 1.08 -9.96
CA THR A 103 -3.83 -0.09 -10.54
C THR A 103 -3.86 -1.19 -9.48
N VAL A 104 -5.02 -1.77 -9.20
CA VAL A 104 -5.14 -2.91 -8.30
C VAL A 104 -4.74 -4.17 -9.07
N VAL A 105 -3.53 -4.68 -8.77
CA VAL A 105 -2.98 -5.89 -9.41
C VAL A 105 -3.51 -7.15 -8.73
N HIS A 106 -3.60 -7.11 -7.41
CA HIS A 106 -4.12 -8.21 -6.60
C HIS A 106 -4.88 -7.67 -5.41
N TRP A 107 -6.06 -8.22 -5.16
CA TRP A 107 -6.83 -7.93 -3.97
C TRP A 107 -7.49 -9.21 -3.49
N GLU A 108 -7.14 -9.66 -2.30
CA GLU A 108 -7.64 -10.88 -1.72
C GLU A 108 -8.01 -10.62 -0.26
N ASP A 109 -9.31 -10.56 -0.01
CA ASP A 109 -9.91 -10.41 1.31
C ASP A 109 -10.46 -11.76 1.73
N ARG A 110 -9.85 -12.35 2.72
CA ARG A 110 -10.22 -13.66 3.25
C ARG A 110 -11.12 -13.50 4.46
N ALA A 111 -12.34 -13.12 4.24
CA ALA A 111 -13.35 -12.72 5.23
C ALA A 111 -13.62 -13.71 6.39
N THR A 112 -12.86 -14.79 6.54
CA THR A 112 -13.04 -15.73 7.64
C THR A 112 -11.74 -16.04 8.36
N GLU A 113 -11.69 -15.76 9.66
CA GLU A 113 -10.61 -16.12 10.58
C GLU A 113 -10.24 -17.62 10.56
N TRP A 114 -11.11 -18.43 10.02
CA TRP A 114 -10.98 -19.88 9.92
C TRP A 114 -10.39 -20.37 8.59
N SER A 115 -10.20 -19.49 7.61
CA SER A 115 -9.70 -19.90 6.29
C SER A 115 -8.24 -20.35 6.31
N GLY A 116 -7.47 -19.94 7.32
CA GLY A 116 -6.04 -20.23 7.43
C GLY A 116 -5.22 -19.62 6.28
N ARG A 117 -5.78 -18.65 5.56
CA ARG A 117 -5.14 -17.99 4.43
C ARG A 117 -5.04 -16.49 4.68
N PRO A 118 -3.86 -15.90 4.49
CA PRO A 118 -3.67 -14.48 4.71
C PRO A 118 -4.31 -13.63 3.61
N ASP A 119 -4.75 -12.43 3.97
CA ASP A 119 -5.10 -11.39 3.02
C ASP A 119 -3.88 -10.98 2.22
N ARG A 120 -4.09 -10.58 0.98
CA ARG A 120 -3.04 -10.11 0.08
C ARG A 120 -3.53 -8.93 -0.73
N ILE A 121 -2.65 -7.96 -0.85
CA ILE A 121 -2.88 -6.82 -1.71
C ILE A 121 -1.61 -6.50 -2.49
N GLU A 122 -1.77 -6.15 -3.75
CA GLU A 122 -0.71 -5.58 -4.58
C GLU A 122 -1.30 -4.49 -5.45
N ILE A 123 -0.69 -3.32 -5.44
CA ILE A 123 -1.03 -2.21 -6.31
C ILE A 123 0.20 -1.75 -7.08
N GLU A 124 0.03 -1.43 -8.35
CA GLU A 124 0.99 -0.70 -9.16
C GLU A 124 0.67 0.79 -9.09
N ILE A 125 1.70 1.64 -9.06
CA ILE A 125 1.56 3.08 -9.02
C ILE A 125 2.42 3.68 -10.13
N ARG A 126 1.77 4.43 -11.02
CA ARG A 126 2.42 5.23 -12.05
C ARG A 126 2.26 6.71 -11.73
N ALA A 127 3.35 7.45 -11.73
CA ALA A 127 3.34 8.91 -11.63
C ALA A 127 3.68 9.52 -13.01
N VAL A 128 2.81 10.38 -13.52
CA VAL A 128 2.95 11.05 -14.80
C VAL A 128 3.07 12.55 -14.57
N ASP A 129 4.04 13.19 -15.18
CA ASP A 129 4.15 14.64 -15.25
C ASP A 129 3.14 15.15 -16.29
N VAL A 130 2.16 15.92 -15.85
CA VAL A 130 1.02 16.31 -16.70
C VAL A 130 1.46 17.22 -17.85
N PRO A 131 2.34 18.24 -17.64
CA PRO A 131 2.79 19.09 -18.73
C PRO A 131 3.54 18.37 -19.85
N SER A 132 4.42 17.43 -19.52
CA SER A 132 5.23 16.71 -20.51
C SER A 132 4.66 15.35 -20.91
N GLU A 133 3.64 14.85 -20.21
CA GLU A 133 3.04 13.51 -20.35
C GLU A 133 4.00 12.34 -20.10
N LYS A 134 5.15 12.64 -19.52
CA LYS A 134 6.17 11.62 -19.26
C LYS A 134 5.87 10.86 -17.97
N THR A 135 5.99 9.55 -18.02
CA THR A 135 6.01 8.73 -16.80
C THR A 135 7.31 9.02 -16.05
N LEU A 136 7.19 9.56 -14.84
CA LEU A 136 8.32 9.84 -13.95
C LEU A 136 8.67 8.63 -13.11
N SER A 137 7.67 7.83 -12.75
CA SER A 137 7.88 6.62 -11.95
C SER A 137 6.83 5.57 -12.24
N LEU A 138 7.25 4.33 -12.17
CA LEU A 138 6.41 3.14 -12.18
C LEU A 138 6.96 2.17 -11.13
N GLY A 139 6.12 1.69 -10.26
CA GLY A 139 6.51 0.70 -9.25
C GLY A 139 5.30 0.02 -8.62
N SER A 140 5.54 -0.95 -7.77
CA SER A 140 4.49 -1.66 -7.06
C SER A 140 4.76 -1.74 -5.56
N VAL A 141 3.70 -1.81 -4.80
CA VAL A 141 3.72 -2.09 -3.37
C VAL A 141 2.76 -3.24 -3.08
N ALA A 142 3.16 -4.11 -2.16
CA ALA A 142 2.36 -5.25 -1.78
C ALA A 142 2.42 -5.49 -0.27
N GLY A 143 1.33 -6.01 0.26
CA GLY A 143 1.19 -6.44 1.65
C GLY A 143 0.53 -7.81 1.74
N LYS A 144 0.93 -8.56 2.77
CA LYS A 144 0.33 -9.85 3.12
C LYS A 144 0.13 -9.89 4.62
N SER A 145 -1.10 -10.20 5.06
CA SER A 145 -1.43 -10.29 6.49
C SER A 145 -0.79 -11.49 7.17
N LYS A 146 -0.83 -11.49 8.49
CA LYS A 146 -0.46 -12.65 9.32
C LYS A 146 -1.38 -13.83 9.02
N TRP A 147 -0.89 -15.05 9.29
CA TRP A 147 -1.67 -16.27 9.11
C TRP A 147 -2.82 -16.41 10.13
N ALA A 148 -2.70 -15.81 11.32
CA ALA A 148 -3.69 -15.89 12.40
C ALA A 148 -3.94 -14.48 12.95
N THR A 149 -4.89 -13.76 12.36
CA THR A 149 -5.44 -12.53 12.95
C THR A 149 -6.78 -12.86 13.61
N PHE A 150 -6.84 -12.74 14.93
CA PHE A 150 -8.10 -12.80 15.65
C PHE A 150 -8.76 -11.42 15.57
N GLY A 151 -9.56 -11.21 14.54
CA GLY A 151 -10.46 -10.08 14.40
C GLY A 151 -9.88 -8.83 13.74
N GLY A 152 -10.19 -8.61 12.49
CA GLY A 152 -10.37 -7.29 11.95
C GLY A 152 -9.27 -6.66 11.11
N ASP A 153 -8.23 -7.38 10.68
CA ASP A 153 -7.35 -6.85 9.64
C ASP A 153 -8.14 -6.83 8.32
N VAL A 154 -8.17 -5.68 7.67
CA VAL A 154 -8.74 -5.53 6.34
C VAL A 154 -7.60 -5.30 5.34
N PRO A 155 -7.72 -5.75 4.07
CA PRO A 155 -6.63 -5.65 3.09
C PRO A 155 -6.06 -4.25 2.95
N GLU A 156 -6.87 -3.20 3.07
CA GLU A 156 -6.43 -1.81 2.98
C GLU A 156 -5.41 -1.41 4.05
N ASP A 157 -5.45 -2.00 5.25
CA ASP A 157 -4.49 -1.69 6.33
C ASP A 157 -3.07 -2.14 5.95
N LEU A 158 -2.97 -3.11 5.03
CA LEU A 158 -1.70 -3.57 4.49
C LEU A 158 -1.03 -2.57 3.53
N LEU A 159 -1.73 -1.50 3.14
CA LEU A 159 -1.19 -0.49 2.22
C LEU A 159 -0.42 0.63 2.91
N ASP A 160 -0.79 1.03 4.12
CA ASP A 160 -0.31 2.26 4.75
C ASP A 160 1.22 2.30 4.83
N LEU A 161 1.86 1.22 5.31
CA LEU A 161 3.32 1.18 5.47
C LEU A 161 4.06 1.15 4.12
N PRO A 162 3.83 0.19 3.21
CA PRO A 162 4.58 0.12 1.98
C PRO A 162 4.31 1.29 1.03
N LEU A 163 3.08 1.85 1.04
CA LEU A 163 2.75 3.08 0.30
C LEU A 163 3.54 4.27 0.84
N GLY A 164 3.53 4.49 2.15
CA GLY A 164 4.25 5.59 2.76
C GLY A 164 5.72 5.57 2.36
N MET A 165 6.39 4.43 2.54
CA MET A 165 7.81 4.26 2.21
C MET A 165 8.09 4.46 0.71
N TYR A 166 7.26 3.91 -0.18
CA TYR A 166 7.43 4.07 -1.62
C TYR A 166 7.24 5.52 -2.04
N ILE A 167 6.20 6.18 -1.53
CA ILE A 167 5.88 7.57 -1.90
C ILE A 167 6.94 8.52 -1.34
N ASP A 168 7.37 8.37 -0.08
CA ASP A 168 8.45 9.19 0.47
C ASP A 168 9.73 9.07 -0.37
N TRP A 169 10.02 7.86 -0.87
CA TRP A 169 11.15 7.63 -1.76
C TRP A 169 11.03 8.36 -3.11
N LEU A 170 9.81 8.56 -3.65
CA LEU A 170 9.62 9.32 -4.89
C LEU A 170 10.06 10.79 -4.78
N PHE A 171 10.07 11.33 -3.57
CA PHE A 171 10.52 12.69 -3.25
C PHE A 171 11.97 12.74 -2.76
N ALA A 172 12.60 11.60 -2.52
CA ALA A 172 13.99 11.54 -2.10
C ALA A 172 14.95 11.89 -3.27
N PRO A 173 16.17 12.39 -2.98
CA PRO A 173 17.17 12.68 -4.02
C PRO A 173 17.44 11.48 -4.92
N ASP A 174 17.86 11.77 -6.18
CA ASP A 174 18.26 10.71 -7.11
C ASP A 174 19.39 9.88 -6.54
N GLY A 175 19.37 8.57 -6.85
CA GLY A 175 20.33 7.61 -6.30
C GLY A 175 20.00 7.09 -4.90
N THR A 176 18.99 7.65 -4.21
CA THR A 176 18.53 7.09 -2.93
C THR A 176 17.95 5.69 -3.17
N PRO A 177 18.43 4.64 -2.48
CA PRO A 177 17.85 3.30 -2.63
C PRO A 177 16.41 3.26 -2.10
N LEU A 178 15.54 2.53 -2.79
CA LEU A 178 14.18 2.29 -2.29
C LEU A 178 14.25 1.47 -0.99
N PRO A 179 13.77 2.03 0.14
CA PRO A 179 13.74 1.29 1.39
C PRO A 179 12.80 0.09 1.28
N GLN A 180 13.18 -1.01 1.91
CA GLN A 180 12.29 -2.18 2.00
C GLN A 180 11.57 -2.13 3.34
N PRO A 181 10.22 -2.25 3.34
CA PRO A 181 9.46 -2.31 4.58
C PRO A 181 9.95 -3.50 5.42
N ARG A 182 10.29 -3.25 6.67
CA ARG A 182 10.60 -4.32 7.62
C ARG A 182 9.31 -4.84 8.22
N ALA A 183 9.26 -6.13 8.44
CA ALA A 183 8.21 -6.73 9.25
C ALA A 183 8.22 -6.08 10.65
N GLU A 184 7.11 -5.47 11.06
CA GLU A 184 7.03 -4.92 12.41
C GLU A 184 6.94 -6.06 13.44
N PRO A 185 7.82 -6.05 14.47
CA PRO A 185 7.62 -6.93 15.60
C PRO A 185 6.34 -6.50 16.34
N GLU A 186 5.55 -7.47 16.73
CA GLU A 186 4.32 -7.30 17.49
C GLU A 186 4.52 -6.32 18.66
N GLN A 187 3.82 -5.18 18.64
CA GLN A 187 3.72 -4.34 19.83
C GLN A 187 2.98 -5.15 20.88
N THR A 188 3.73 -5.68 21.85
CA THR A 188 3.17 -6.33 23.02
C THR A 188 2.27 -5.31 23.72
N MET A 189 0.96 -5.44 23.56
CA MET A 189 0.00 -4.71 24.37
C MET A 189 0.24 -5.10 25.83
N THR A 190 1.01 -4.31 26.54
CA THR A 190 1.12 -4.40 27.99
C THR A 190 -0.25 -4.04 28.56
N ARG A 191 -1.01 -5.10 28.88
CA ARG A 191 -2.26 -4.99 29.63
C ARG A 191 -1.95 -4.28 30.96
N PRO A 192 -2.57 -3.14 31.26
CA PRO A 192 -2.37 -2.54 32.58
C PRO A 192 -2.88 -3.50 33.63
N THR A 193 -1.99 -3.99 34.48
CA THR A 193 -2.35 -4.75 35.68
C THR A 193 -3.05 -3.80 36.63
N GLY A 194 -4.39 -3.80 36.57
CA GLY A 194 -5.21 -3.14 37.56
C GLY A 194 -5.01 -3.83 38.91
N LYS A 195 -4.24 -3.19 39.81
CA LYS A 195 -4.24 -3.50 41.22
C LYS A 195 -5.62 -3.11 41.78
N GLY A 196 -6.49 -4.09 42.01
CA GLY A 196 -7.65 -3.92 42.87
C GLY A 196 -7.20 -3.76 44.30
N ARG A 197 -7.76 -2.77 44.94
CA ARG A 197 -7.93 -2.70 46.38
C ARG A 197 -9.32 -3.21 46.74
#